data_55f537f7419c4ac856f2896711b92788
#
_entry.id   55f537f7419c4ac856f2896711b92788
#
_cell.length_a   1.000
_cell.length_b   1.000
_cell.length_c   1.000
_cell.angle_alpha   90.00
_cell.angle_beta   90.00
_cell.angle_gamma   90.00
#
_symmetry.space_group_name_H-M   'P 1'
#
loop_
_entity.id
_entity.type
_entity.pdbx_description
1 polymer ?
#
loop_
_entity_poly.entity_id
_entity_poly.type
_entity_poly.pdbx_seq_one_letter_code
_entity_poly.pdbx_strand_id
1 'polypeptide(L)'
;MQSIATRNVIIGAGAMGSAAAYRLARRGEPVLLIEQFPLGHDRGSSHGAARITRHSYADPSYARLMPAAFQAWKELEADAGQSVYIRTGGVSFSPAGFDYGACVAANLESVGVPHRRMTGADWNRVNPIFSVPATHDVVFEPDAGMLAAARAVALQLELARTHGGEKTQVMPSTPVRRIDLDGTRPVVVTDSLTIATDRLIVTAGAWVKHLLPRLPIPLVATRQQVLYFRPSDPAPFRIGRFPVFIFKGSGEDEAFFYGMPGFLGTGIKVARHFVGPETDPDVEDRTVADAYCEIVRGFLRNHIPALAGAPIDLTETCLYTVAPDEHFLVDFLPGRSDVIVASPCSGHGFKFSCLIGQVLADMATGGPGHERGELDLLPAWKLARPS
;
A
#
# COMPACT_ATOMS: atom_id res chain seq x y z
N MET A 1 7.73 -3.80 -35.78
CA MET A 1 7.90 -3.68 -34.33
C MET A 1 9.37 -3.59 -34.05
N GLN A 2 9.84 -2.56 -33.34
CA GLN A 2 11.25 -2.38 -33.03
C GLN A 2 11.64 -3.35 -31.90
N SER A 3 12.85 -3.94 -32.01
CA SER A 3 13.39 -4.85 -30.97
C SER A 3 14.50 -4.16 -30.21
N ILE A 4 14.42 -4.21 -28.88
CA ILE A 4 15.45 -3.69 -27.97
C ILE A 4 15.79 -4.75 -26.92
N ALA A 5 16.93 -4.59 -26.24
CA ALA A 5 17.33 -5.43 -25.12
C ALA A 5 17.80 -4.53 -23.97
N THR A 6 17.45 -4.91 -22.75
CA THR A 6 17.87 -4.20 -21.54
C THR A 6 18.03 -5.18 -20.39
N ARG A 7 18.78 -4.79 -19.35
CA ARG A 7 19.06 -5.66 -18.20
C ARG A 7 17.83 -5.87 -17.34
N ASN A 8 17.17 -4.78 -16.91
CA ASN A 8 16.03 -4.84 -16.01
C ASN A 8 14.82 -4.16 -16.65
N VAL A 9 13.71 -4.90 -16.75
CA VAL A 9 12.40 -4.36 -17.12
C VAL A 9 11.46 -4.44 -15.90
N ILE A 10 10.79 -3.35 -15.60
CA ILE A 10 9.75 -3.28 -14.59
C ILE A 10 8.43 -2.95 -15.28
N ILE A 11 7.37 -3.71 -15.01
CA ILE A 11 6.02 -3.46 -15.51
C ILE A 11 5.16 -2.90 -14.39
N GLY A 12 4.64 -1.67 -14.57
CA GLY A 12 3.81 -0.93 -13.63
C GLY A 12 4.60 0.09 -12.81
N ALA A 13 4.26 1.39 -12.96
CA ALA A 13 4.88 2.51 -12.26
C ALA A 13 4.12 2.94 -10.99
N GLY A 14 3.35 2.03 -10.39
CA GLY A 14 2.73 2.24 -9.08
C GLY A 14 3.76 2.25 -7.95
N ALA A 15 3.29 2.20 -6.70
CA ALA A 15 4.13 2.30 -5.51
C ALA A 15 5.30 1.29 -5.47
N MET A 16 5.06 0.06 -5.94
CA MET A 16 6.09 -0.99 -5.92
C MET A 16 7.11 -0.84 -7.05
N GLY A 17 6.63 -0.59 -8.27
CA GLY A 17 7.52 -0.48 -9.42
C GLY A 17 8.35 0.80 -9.40
N SER A 18 7.79 1.92 -8.96
CA SER A 18 8.55 3.16 -8.78
C SER A 18 9.64 3.01 -7.70
N ALA A 19 9.33 2.31 -6.60
CA ALA A 19 10.29 2.02 -5.54
C ALA A 19 11.42 1.07 -6.03
N ALA A 20 11.08 0.03 -6.80
CA ALA A 20 12.06 -0.87 -7.39
C ALA A 20 12.97 -0.13 -8.38
N ALA A 21 12.38 0.72 -9.23
CA ALA A 21 13.14 1.54 -10.18
C ALA A 21 14.11 2.48 -9.48
N TYR A 22 13.67 3.18 -8.44
CA TYR A 22 14.54 4.03 -7.61
C TYR A 22 15.71 3.23 -7.01
N ARG A 23 15.43 2.09 -6.38
CA ARG A 23 16.46 1.28 -5.71
C ARG A 23 17.47 0.67 -6.70
N LEU A 24 17.03 0.22 -7.87
CA LEU A 24 17.91 -0.26 -8.94
C LEU A 24 18.75 0.87 -9.52
N ALA A 25 18.14 2.02 -9.85
CA ALA A 25 18.84 3.19 -10.36
C ALA A 25 19.92 3.69 -9.39
N ARG A 26 19.61 3.73 -8.10
CA ARG A 26 20.56 4.11 -7.03
C ARG A 26 21.78 3.19 -6.96
N ARG A 27 21.64 1.94 -7.42
CA ARG A 27 22.76 0.96 -7.57
C ARG A 27 23.50 1.08 -8.89
N GLY A 28 23.11 2.02 -9.76
CA GLY A 28 23.69 2.21 -11.09
C GLY A 28 23.23 1.17 -12.11
N GLU A 29 22.20 0.37 -11.78
CA GLU A 29 21.62 -0.61 -12.67
C GLU A 29 20.77 0.03 -13.77
N PRO A 30 20.86 -0.45 -15.04
CA PRO A 30 19.95 -0.02 -16.08
C PRO A 30 18.51 -0.44 -15.79
N VAL A 31 17.55 0.47 -15.99
CA VAL A 31 16.13 0.23 -15.73
C VAL A 31 15.29 0.72 -16.90
N LEU A 32 14.40 -0.12 -17.38
CA LEU A 32 13.28 0.27 -18.23
C LEU A 32 11.97 0.02 -17.46
N LEU A 33 11.31 1.10 -17.07
CA LEU A 33 10.03 1.05 -16.38
C LEU A 33 8.90 1.36 -17.37
N ILE A 34 7.95 0.45 -17.49
CA ILE A 34 6.81 0.55 -18.43
C ILE A 34 5.52 0.73 -17.63
N GLU A 35 4.73 1.74 -18.01
CA GLU A 35 3.41 2.01 -17.41
C GLU A 35 2.35 2.15 -18.52
N GLN A 36 1.22 1.46 -18.35
CA GLN A 36 0.17 1.46 -19.36
C GLN A 36 -0.60 2.79 -19.44
N PHE A 37 -0.62 3.57 -18.36
CA PHE A 37 -1.31 4.84 -18.26
C PHE A 37 -0.34 6.02 -18.18
N PRO A 38 -0.79 7.28 -18.28
CA PRO A 38 0.00 8.44 -17.95
C PRO A 38 0.49 8.36 -16.49
N LEU A 39 1.69 8.86 -16.19
CA LEU A 39 2.18 8.89 -14.81
C LEU A 39 1.27 9.75 -13.93
N GLY A 40 1.04 9.29 -12.70
CA GLY A 40 0.16 9.98 -11.76
C GLY A 40 -1.35 9.69 -11.98
N HIS A 41 -1.68 8.72 -12.84
CA HIS A 41 -3.07 8.29 -13.04
C HIS A 41 -3.73 7.76 -11.76
N ASP A 42 -5.05 7.73 -11.75
CA ASP A 42 -5.89 7.28 -10.63
C ASP A 42 -6.53 5.89 -10.82
N ARG A 43 -6.11 5.15 -11.85
CA ARG A 43 -6.70 3.86 -12.25
C ARG A 43 -6.41 2.72 -11.28
N GLY A 44 -5.25 2.75 -10.64
CA GLY A 44 -4.77 1.66 -9.79
C GLY A 44 -5.01 1.87 -8.29
N SER A 45 -4.01 1.44 -7.49
CA SER A 45 -4.07 1.44 -6.02
C SER A 45 -3.17 2.49 -5.37
N SER A 46 -2.35 3.22 -6.14
CA SER A 46 -1.26 4.08 -5.60
C SER A 46 -1.57 5.57 -5.62
N HIS A 47 -2.71 5.97 -6.15
CA HIS A 47 -3.16 7.36 -6.24
C HIS A 47 -3.72 7.89 -4.91
N GLY A 48 -4.15 9.16 -4.90
CA GLY A 48 -4.77 9.83 -3.76
C GLY A 48 -3.77 10.53 -2.85
N ALA A 49 -4.27 11.38 -1.96
CA ALA A 49 -3.45 12.28 -1.15
C ALA A 49 -2.59 11.54 -0.13
N ALA A 50 -3.16 10.56 0.57
CA ALA A 50 -2.46 9.92 1.69
C ALA A 50 -2.79 8.43 1.88
N ARG A 51 -1.87 7.72 2.57
CA ARG A 51 -2.02 6.34 3.07
C ARG A 51 -1.56 6.26 4.52
N ILE A 52 -2.25 5.47 5.34
CA ILE A 52 -1.83 5.22 6.73
C ILE A 52 -0.50 4.47 6.75
N THR A 53 0.41 4.91 7.63
CA THR A 53 1.60 4.17 8.04
C THR A 53 1.62 4.01 9.55
N ARG A 54 1.90 2.81 10.03
CA ARG A 54 1.87 2.44 11.46
C ARG A 54 2.65 1.15 11.68
N HIS A 55 3.20 0.97 12.88
CA HIS A 55 3.81 -0.30 13.28
C HIS A 55 2.77 -1.30 13.83
N SER A 56 1.64 -0.82 14.28
CA SER A 56 0.57 -1.56 14.96
C SER A 56 -0.11 -2.59 14.05
N TYR A 57 0.41 -3.81 14.04
CA TYR A 57 -0.15 -5.00 13.38
C TYR A 57 -0.44 -6.08 14.42
N ALA A 58 -1.57 -6.80 14.27
CA ALA A 58 -1.85 -7.99 15.08
C ALA A 58 -1.03 -9.20 14.60
N ASP A 59 -0.70 -9.27 13.31
CA ASP A 59 0.22 -10.27 12.77
C ASP A 59 1.67 -9.89 13.11
N PRO A 60 2.40 -10.71 13.90
CA PRO A 60 3.78 -10.41 14.30
C PRO A 60 4.76 -10.36 13.13
N SER A 61 4.45 -11.03 12.02
CA SER A 61 5.31 -11.03 10.83
C SER A 61 5.39 -9.63 10.20
N TYR A 62 4.23 -8.98 10.05
CA TYR A 62 4.19 -7.60 9.56
C TYR A 62 4.71 -6.59 10.59
N ALA A 63 4.41 -6.79 11.88
CA ALA A 63 4.92 -5.91 12.94
C ALA A 63 6.44 -5.85 12.93
N ARG A 64 7.13 -6.98 12.79
CA ARG A 64 8.60 -7.06 12.69
C ARG A 64 9.18 -6.36 11.49
N LEU A 65 8.45 -6.26 10.37
CA LEU A 65 8.91 -5.59 9.15
C LEU A 65 8.74 -4.07 9.20
N MET A 66 7.85 -3.55 10.05
CA MET A 66 7.54 -2.12 10.05
C MET A 66 8.70 -1.22 10.42
N PRO A 67 9.59 -1.53 11.38
CA PRO A 67 10.78 -0.70 11.63
C PRO A 67 11.65 -0.52 10.38
N ALA A 68 11.88 -1.59 9.62
CA ALA A 68 12.62 -1.53 8.36
C ALA A 68 11.86 -0.73 7.28
N ALA A 69 10.53 -0.84 7.23
CA ALA A 69 9.71 -0.04 6.32
C ALA A 69 9.80 1.46 6.65
N PHE A 70 9.73 1.85 7.92
CA PHE A 70 9.94 3.25 8.35
C PHE A 70 11.34 3.74 8.04
N GLN A 71 12.36 2.90 8.23
CA GLN A 71 13.73 3.24 7.88
C GLN A 71 13.89 3.47 6.37
N ALA A 72 13.27 2.61 5.54
CA ALA A 72 13.31 2.76 4.09
C ALA A 72 12.64 4.05 3.59
N TRP A 73 11.58 4.53 4.29
CA TRP A 73 10.98 5.83 4.03
C TRP A 73 11.89 6.99 4.43
N LYS A 74 12.57 6.92 5.58
CA LYS A 74 13.55 7.93 6.01
C LYS A 74 14.71 8.05 5.02
N GLU A 75 15.18 6.94 4.46
CA GLU A 75 16.21 6.94 3.42
C GLU A 75 15.75 7.64 2.15
N LEU A 76 14.49 7.38 1.71
CA LEU A 76 13.90 8.08 0.57
C LEU A 76 13.84 9.59 0.81
N GLU A 77 13.36 10.01 1.99
CA GLU A 77 13.25 11.42 2.38
C GLU A 77 14.62 12.11 2.43
N ALA A 78 15.62 11.44 2.98
CA ALA A 78 17.00 11.95 3.04
C ALA A 78 17.60 12.11 1.65
N ASP A 79 17.39 11.13 0.76
CA ASP A 79 17.88 11.15 -0.62
C ASP A 79 17.20 12.25 -1.45
N ALA A 80 15.91 12.48 -1.20
CA ALA A 80 15.12 13.47 -1.89
C ALA A 80 15.22 14.90 -1.33
N GLY A 81 15.69 15.06 -0.09
CA GLY A 81 15.61 16.34 0.63
C GLY A 81 14.17 16.81 0.88
N GLN A 82 13.19 15.90 0.86
CA GLN A 82 11.76 16.22 0.98
C GLN A 82 11.06 15.18 1.86
N SER A 83 10.09 15.63 2.68
CA SER A 83 9.29 14.73 3.51
C SER A 83 8.05 14.24 2.80
N VAL A 84 7.76 12.96 2.95
CA VAL A 84 6.52 12.30 2.54
C VAL A 84 5.79 11.66 3.70
N TYR A 85 6.47 11.45 4.83
CA TYR A 85 5.88 10.98 6.07
C TYR A 85 5.36 12.15 6.92
N ILE A 86 4.11 12.05 7.34
CA ILE A 86 3.43 13.04 8.18
C ILE A 86 3.01 12.35 9.47
N ARG A 87 3.67 12.69 10.58
CA ARG A 87 3.36 12.16 11.89
C ARG A 87 2.04 12.75 12.40
N THR A 88 1.06 11.89 12.70
CA THR A 88 -0.23 12.28 13.27
C THR A 88 -0.53 11.61 14.59
N GLY A 89 0.26 10.61 14.98
CA GLY A 89 -0.16 9.55 15.87
C GLY A 89 -1.15 8.61 15.21
N GLY A 90 -1.32 7.42 15.76
CA GLY A 90 -2.28 6.44 15.32
C GLY A 90 -2.96 5.75 16.47
N VAL A 91 -4.22 5.42 16.31
CA VAL A 91 -5.01 4.74 17.34
C VAL A 91 -5.74 3.55 16.74
N SER A 92 -5.70 2.43 17.42
CA SER A 92 -6.46 1.23 17.10
C SER A 92 -7.49 0.98 18.19
N PHE A 93 -8.73 0.71 17.78
CA PHE A 93 -9.85 0.38 18.65
C PHE A 93 -10.33 -1.03 18.38
N SER A 94 -10.64 -1.79 19.42
CA SER A 94 -11.28 -3.10 19.31
C SER A 94 -12.19 -3.39 20.50
N PRO A 95 -13.26 -4.21 20.34
CA PRO A 95 -14.13 -4.60 21.43
C PRO A 95 -13.36 -5.33 22.55
N ALA A 96 -13.86 -5.20 23.79
CA ALA A 96 -13.36 -5.98 24.89
C ALA A 96 -13.53 -7.48 24.62
N GLY A 97 -12.51 -8.26 24.97
CA GLY A 97 -12.51 -9.73 24.73
C GLY A 97 -12.16 -10.14 23.31
N PHE A 98 -11.88 -9.21 22.43
CA PHE A 98 -11.33 -9.46 21.11
C PHE A 98 -9.81 -9.23 21.14
N ASP A 99 -9.04 -10.27 20.87
CA ASP A 99 -7.57 -10.28 21.12
C ASP A 99 -6.76 -9.28 20.28
N TYR A 100 -7.38 -8.59 19.33
CA TYR A 100 -6.71 -7.70 18.39
C TYR A 100 -5.84 -6.64 19.09
N GLY A 101 -6.39 -5.90 20.05
CA GLY A 101 -5.64 -4.84 20.77
C GLY A 101 -4.50 -5.42 21.60
N ALA A 102 -4.71 -6.59 22.23
CA ALA A 102 -3.67 -7.27 22.99
C ALA A 102 -2.51 -7.73 22.09
N CYS A 103 -2.82 -8.35 20.95
CA CYS A 103 -1.83 -8.77 19.96
C CYS A 103 -1.05 -7.56 19.41
N VAL A 104 -1.74 -6.47 19.08
CA VAL A 104 -1.09 -5.23 18.61
C VAL A 104 -0.11 -4.69 19.66
N ALA A 105 -0.54 -4.57 20.93
CA ALA A 105 0.31 -4.05 21.99
C ALA A 105 1.55 -4.95 22.24
N ALA A 106 1.35 -6.26 22.32
CA ALA A 106 2.45 -7.21 22.49
C ALA A 106 3.45 -7.17 21.32
N ASN A 107 2.97 -7.02 20.10
CA ASN A 107 3.83 -6.90 18.93
C ASN A 107 4.60 -5.58 18.91
N LEU A 108 3.99 -4.46 19.28
CA LEU A 108 4.68 -3.17 19.40
C LEU A 108 5.77 -3.23 20.47
N GLU A 109 5.49 -3.86 21.62
CA GLU A 109 6.49 -4.09 22.67
C GLU A 109 7.66 -4.94 22.14
N SER A 110 7.38 -6.02 21.43
CA SER A 110 8.39 -6.94 20.89
C SER A 110 9.36 -6.29 19.92
N VAL A 111 8.92 -5.23 19.22
CA VAL A 111 9.76 -4.46 18.27
C VAL A 111 10.24 -3.13 18.83
N GLY A 112 10.03 -2.89 20.14
CA GLY A 112 10.53 -1.71 20.83
C GLY A 112 9.86 -0.40 20.43
N VAL A 113 8.63 -0.44 19.92
CA VAL A 113 7.89 0.76 19.47
C VAL A 113 7.07 1.34 20.63
N PRO A 114 7.29 2.63 20.98
CA PRO A 114 6.53 3.30 22.02
C PRO A 114 5.03 3.28 21.74
N HIS A 115 4.25 2.85 22.71
CA HIS A 115 2.79 2.83 22.60
C HIS A 115 2.13 2.97 23.98
N ARG A 116 0.82 3.21 24.00
CA ARG A 116 0.01 3.21 25.21
C ARG A 116 -1.24 2.38 24.97
N ARG A 117 -1.49 1.43 25.85
CA ARG A 117 -2.74 0.67 25.89
C ARG A 117 -3.62 1.21 27.00
N MET A 118 -4.90 1.42 26.72
CA MET A 118 -5.87 2.00 27.65
C MET A 118 -7.30 1.54 27.33
N THR A 119 -8.24 1.91 28.18
CA THR A 119 -9.67 1.67 27.91
C THR A 119 -10.29 2.74 27.01
N GLY A 120 -11.43 2.44 26.38
CA GLY A 120 -12.23 3.43 25.65
C GLY A 120 -12.65 4.60 26.54
N ALA A 121 -12.95 4.35 27.83
CA ALA A 121 -13.26 5.42 28.80
C ALA A 121 -12.06 6.37 29.00
N ASP A 122 -10.84 5.85 29.06
CA ASP A 122 -9.63 6.67 29.19
C ASP A 122 -9.36 7.47 27.92
N TRP A 123 -9.55 6.84 26.75
CA TRP A 123 -9.39 7.50 25.46
C TRP A 123 -10.36 8.66 25.28
N ASN A 124 -11.65 8.46 25.57
CA ASN A 124 -12.68 9.50 25.43
C ASN A 124 -12.40 10.73 26.31
N ARG A 125 -11.68 10.55 27.44
CA ARG A 125 -11.23 11.69 28.29
C ARG A 125 -10.13 12.50 27.64
N VAL A 126 -9.20 11.86 26.94
CA VAL A 126 -8.05 12.54 26.31
C VAL A 126 -8.32 12.97 24.89
N ASN A 127 -9.26 12.33 24.19
CA ASN A 127 -9.64 12.67 22.82
C ASN A 127 -11.16 12.58 22.63
N PRO A 128 -11.93 13.58 23.07
CA PRO A 128 -13.41 13.57 23.05
C PRO A 128 -14.02 13.71 21.65
N ILE A 129 -13.23 13.78 20.59
CA ILE A 129 -13.72 13.73 19.20
C ILE A 129 -14.29 12.35 18.89
N PHE A 130 -13.70 11.32 19.49
CA PHE A 130 -14.17 9.95 19.38
C PHE A 130 -15.19 9.63 20.46
N SER A 131 -16.16 8.81 20.10
CA SER A 131 -17.12 8.17 21.01
C SER A 131 -16.88 6.67 20.96
N VAL A 132 -16.06 6.17 21.87
CA VAL A 132 -15.67 4.75 21.91
C VAL A 132 -16.35 4.10 23.11
N PRO A 133 -16.96 2.91 23.00
CA PRO A 133 -17.50 2.21 24.16
C PRO A 133 -16.45 2.09 25.28
N ALA A 134 -16.86 2.34 26.51
CA ALA A 134 -15.96 2.49 27.66
C ALA A 134 -15.03 1.29 27.88
N THR A 135 -15.51 0.09 27.53
CA THR A 135 -14.79 -1.19 27.70
C THR A 135 -13.87 -1.54 26.54
N HIS A 136 -13.91 -0.81 25.42
CA HIS A 136 -13.04 -1.11 24.27
C HIS A 136 -11.57 -1.04 24.65
N ASP A 137 -10.78 -1.91 24.01
CA ASP A 137 -9.33 -1.88 24.07
C ASP A 137 -8.80 -0.86 23.05
N VAL A 138 -7.96 0.02 23.52
CA VAL A 138 -7.41 1.13 22.73
C VAL A 138 -5.88 1.09 22.78
N VAL A 139 -5.24 1.03 21.62
CA VAL A 139 -3.78 1.11 21.50
C VAL A 139 -3.41 2.36 20.72
N PHE A 140 -2.68 3.28 21.35
CA PHE A 140 -2.17 4.50 20.74
C PHE A 140 -0.67 4.40 20.47
N GLU A 141 -0.29 4.65 19.22
CA GLU A 141 1.09 4.68 18.73
C GLU A 141 1.45 6.12 18.31
N PRO A 142 2.37 6.80 19.02
CA PRO A 142 2.71 8.19 18.72
C PRO A 142 3.44 8.38 17.39
N ASP A 143 4.14 7.35 16.91
CA ASP A 143 4.92 7.38 15.67
C ASP A 143 4.15 6.86 14.44
N ALA A 144 2.87 6.56 14.56
CA ALA A 144 2.02 6.34 13.41
C ALA A 144 1.66 7.65 12.69
N GLY A 145 1.22 7.54 11.45
CA GLY A 145 0.84 8.71 10.66
C GLY A 145 0.41 8.39 9.24
N MET A 146 0.72 9.29 8.34
CA MET A 146 0.37 9.20 6.93
C MET A 146 1.61 9.29 6.04
N LEU A 147 1.52 8.71 4.86
CA LEU A 147 2.44 8.93 3.74
C LEU A 147 1.71 9.74 2.66
N ALA A 148 2.33 10.79 2.14
CA ALA A 148 1.85 11.55 0.98
C ALA A 148 1.93 10.66 -0.27
N ALA A 149 0.89 9.88 -0.55
CA ALA A 149 0.96 8.71 -1.41
C ALA A 149 1.34 9.04 -2.86
N ALA A 150 0.58 9.90 -3.53
CA ALA A 150 0.88 10.29 -4.90
C ALA A 150 2.26 10.99 -5.00
N ARG A 151 2.61 11.83 -4.01
CA ARG A 151 3.91 12.50 -3.95
C ARG A 151 5.06 11.51 -3.77
N ALA A 152 4.88 10.49 -2.93
CA ALA A 152 5.88 9.45 -2.72
C ALA A 152 6.20 8.67 -4.00
N VAL A 153 5.18 8.29 -4.77
CA VAL A 153 5.36 7.63 -6.08
C VAL A 153 6.10 8.54 -7.06
N ALA A 154 5.69 9.82 -7.17
CA ALA A 154 6.34 10.79 -8.03
C ALA A 154 7.82 10.98 -7.64
N LEU A 155 8.10 11.09 -6.33
CA LEU A 155 9.44 11.27 -5.80
C LEU A 155 10.35 10.08 -6.10
N GLN A 156 9.86 8.86 -5.97
CA GLN A 156 10.59 7.64 -6.36
C GLN A 156 10.98 7.65 -7.85
N LEU A 157 10.06 8.10 -8.73
CA LEU A 157 10.33 8.22 -10.17
C LEU A 157 11.33 9.33 -10.47
N GLU A 158 11.24 10.47 -9.77
CA GLU A 158 12.23 11.56 -9.87
C GLU A 158 13.63 11.06 -9.48
N LEU A 159 13.75 10.40 -8.35
CA LEU A 159 15.02 9.85 -7.86
C LEU A 159 15.55 8.74 -8.76
N ALA A 160 14.69 7.88 -9.30
CA ALA A 160 15.11 6.86 -10.27
C ALA A 160 15.77 7.50 -11.49
N ARG A 161 15.19 8.58 -12.03
CA ARG A 161 15.77 9.32 -13.16
C ARG A 161 17.05 10.05 -12.78
N THR A 162 17.08 10.67 -11.59
CA THR A 162 18.25 11.41 -11.11
C THR A 162 19.46 10.50 -10.91
N HIS A 163 19.28 9.36 -10.24
CA HIS A 163 20.36 8.41 -9.99
C HIS A 163 20.78 7.64 -11.24
N GLY A 164 19.83 7.26 -12.07
CA GLY A 164 20.11 6.41 -13.24
C GLY A 164 20.53 7.18 -14.48
N GLY A 165 20.20 8.48 -14.58
CA GLY A 165 20.49 9.27 -15.79
C GLY A 165 19.97 8.58 -17.05
N GLU A 166 20.80 8.49 -18.08
CA GLU A 166 20.46 7.83 -19.35
C GLU A 166 20.19 6.33 -19.24
N LYS A 167 20.64 5.68 -18.16
CA LYS A 167 20.39 4.25 -17.91
C LYS A 167 18.98 3.98 -17.42
N THR A 168 18.22 5.01 -16.99
CA THR A 168 16.85 4.86 -16.51
C THR A 168 15.87 5.48 -17.49
N GLN A 169 15.06 4.63 -18.09
CA GLN A 169 14.00 5.02 -19.00
C GLN A 169 12.63 4.71 -18.38
N VAL A 170 11.70 5.65 -18.48
CA VAL A 170 10.32 5.47 -18.04
C VAL A 170 9.42 5.70 -19.26
N MET A 171 8.63 4.70 -19.59
CA MET A 171 7.72 4.67 -20.73
C MET A 171 6.26 4.69 -20.22
N PRO A 172 5.67 5.87 -20.03
CA PRO A 172 4.25 5.98 -19.72
C PRO A 172 3.38 5.73 -20.95
N SER A 173 2.10 5.51 -20.74
CA SER A 173 1.10 5.27 -21.79
C SER A 173 1.52 4.16 -22.76
N THR A 174 2.17 3.13 -22.23
CA THR A 174 2.73 2.01 -22.99
C THR A 174 2.17 0.69 -22.46
N PRO A 175 1.01 0.23 -22.92
CA PRO A 175 0.43 -1.02 -22.44
C PRO A 175 1.27 -2.22 -22.88
N VAL A 176 1.57 -3.10 -21.93
CA VAL A 176 2.14 -4.41 -22.20
C VAL A 176 1.03 -5.33 -22.64
N ARG A 177 1.15 -5.90 -23.85
CA ARG A 177 0.15 -6.78 -24.44
C ARG A 177 0.34 -8.24 -24.03
N ARG A 178 1.58 -8.67 -23.89
CA ARG A 178 1.91 -10.02 -23.40
C ARG A 178 3.34 -10.09 -22.91
N ILE A 179 3.58 -11.08 -22.08
CA ILE A 179 4.91 -11.50 -21.64
C ILE A 179 5.14 -12.88 -22.25
N ASP A 180 6.21 -13.02 -23.04
CA ASP A 180 6.63 -14.28 -23.62
C ASP A 180 7.74 -14.88 -22.75
N LEU A 181 7.51 -16.07 -22.24
CA LEU A 181 8.40 -16.80 -21.32
C LEU A 181 8.93 -18.12 -21.90
N ASP A 182 8.63 -18.43 -23.15
CA ASP A 182 9.01 -19.71 -23.78
C ASP A 182 10.51 -19.77 -24.11
N GLY A 183 11.16 -18.60 -24.28
CA GLY A 183 12.58 -18.50 -24.57
C GLY A 183 13.48 -18.53 -23.32
N THR A 184 14.79 -18.41 -23.57
CA THR A 184 15.80 -18.33 -22.51
C THR A 184 15.77 -17.03 -21.72
N ARG A 185 15.20 -15.97 -22.28
CA ARG A 185 14.99 -14.67 -21.63
C ARG A 185 13.54 -14.28 -21.70
N PRO A 186 13.00 -13.57 -20.70
CA PRO A 186 11.69 -12.96 -20.80
C PRO A 186 11.64 -11.92 -21.93
N VAL A 187 10.54 -11.90 -22.66
CA VAL A 187 10.28 -10.91 -23.71
C VAL A 187 8.96 -10.21 -23.41
N VAL A 188 9.03 -8.88 -23.27
CA VAL A 188 7.86 -8.02 -23.07
C VAL A 188 7.43 -7.44 -24.42
N VAL A 189 6.16 -7.59 -24.77
CA VAL A 189 5.59 -7.11 -26.04
C VAL A 189 4.59 -6.01 -25.78
N THR A 190 4.82 -4.86 -26.40
CA THR A 190 3.90 -3.72 -26.47
C THR A 190 3.36 -3.54 -27.87
N ASP A 191 2.60 -2.49 -28.14
CA ASP A 191 2.10 -2.19 -29.49
C ASP A 191 3.23 -1.85 -30.48
N SER A 192 4.33 -1.25 -30.01
CA SER A 192 5.43 -0.77 -30.85
C SER A 192 6.77 -1.48 -30.66
N LEU A 193 6.98 -2.12 -29.49
CA LEU A 193 8.25 -2.69 -29.07
C LEU A 193 8.15 -4.16 -28.71
N THR A 194 9.25 -4.87 -29.00
CA THR A 194 9.57 -6.18 -28.42
C THR A 194 10.84 -6.03 -27.59
N ILE A 195 10.78 -6.33 -26.30
CA ILE A 195 11.82 -6.01 -25.32
C ILE A 195 12.31 -7.30 -24.67
N ALA A 196 13.52 -7.72 -25.01
CA ALA A 196 14.19 -8.84 -24.33
C ALA A 196 14.87 -8.30 -23.05
N THR A 197 14.79 -9.04 -21.95
CA THR A 197 15.40 -8.61 -20.69
C THR A 197 16.09 -9.74 -19.95
N ASP A 198 17.10 -9.40 -19.14
CA ASP A 198 17.75 -10.38 -18.25
C ASP A 198 16.96 -10.56 -16.95
N ARG A 199 16.24 -9.53 -16.52
CA ARG A 199 15.39 -9.52 -15.32
C ARG A 199 14.07 -8.83 -15.61
N LEU A 200 12.98 -9.50 -15.35
CA LEU A 200 11.64 -8.97 -15.44
C LEU A 200 11.03 -8.85 -14.03
N ILE A 201 10.56 -7.66 -13.67
CA ILE A 201 9.85 -7.41 -12.41
C ILE A 201 8.42 -7.00 -12.74
N VAL A 202 7.46 -7.82 -12.36
CA VAL A 202 6.03 -7.57 -12.63
C VAL A 202 5.38 -7.01 -11.38
N THR A 203 5.07 -5.71 -11.41
CA THR A 203 4.40 -4.94 -10.35
C THR A 203 3.09 -4.32 -10.85
N ALA A 204 2.37 -5.08 -11.69
CA ALA A 204 1.22 -4.61 -12.46
C ALA A 204 -0.07 -4.42 -11.62
N GLY A 205 -0.02 -4.51 -10.28
CA GLY A 205 -1.17 -4.29 -9.41
C GLY A 205 -2.35 -5.17 -9.81
N ALA A 206 -3.52 -4.56 -10.01
CA ALA A 206 -4.75 -5.29 -10.38
C ALA A 206 -4.68 -6.01 -11.73
N TRP A 207 -3.78 -5.61 -12.62
CA TRP A 207 -3.58 -6.22 -13.94
C TRP A 207 -2.62 -7.41 -13.96
N VAL A 208 -2.06 -7.81 -12.81
CA VAL A 208 -1.08 -8.90 -12.76
C VAL A 208 -1.63 -10.22 -13.32
N LYS A 209 -2.92 -10.52 -13.07
CA LYS A 209 -3.58 -11.72 -13.58
C LYS A 209 -3.72 -11.72 -15.11
N HIS A 210 -3.90 -10.55 -15.73
CA HIS A 210 -3.99 -10.41 -17.20
C HIS A 210 -2.64 -10.71 -17.87
N LEU A 211 -1.53 -10.30 -17.23
CA LEU A 211 -0.18 -10.51 -17.74
C LEU A 211 0.36 -11.91 -17.42
N LEU A 212 -0.03 -12.47 -16.28
CA LEU A 212 0.42 -13.76 -15.78
C LEU A 212 -0.79 -14.65 -15.39
N PRO A 213 -1.59 -15.12 -16.34
CA PRO A 213 -2.85 -15.83 -16.06
C PRO A 213 -2.66 -17.20 -15.40
N ARG A 214 -1.42 -17.74 -15.41
CA ARG A 214 -1.07 -19.05 -14.83
C ARG A 214 -0.37 -18.94 -13.45
N LEU A 215 -0.53 -17.81 -12.75
CA LEU A 215 -0.04 -17.73 -11.38
C LEU A 215 -0.71 -18.79 -10.50
N PRO A 216 0.06 -19.51 -9.65
CA PRO A 216 -0.49 -20.57 -8.80
C PRO A 216 -1.37 -20.04 -7.67
N ILE A 217 -1.30 -18.74 -7.36
CA ILE A 217 -2.15 -18.07 -6.37
C ILE A 217 -3.21 -17.25 -7.08
N PRO A 218 -4.50 -17.47 -6.81
CA PRO A 218 -5.57 -16.69 -7.42
C PRO A 218 -5.62 -15.29 -6.80
N LEU A 219 -5.09 -14.31 -7.53
CA LEU A 219 -5.20 -12.90 -7.17
C LEU A 219 -6.49 -12.32 -7.74
N VAL A 220 -7.26 -11.62 -6.91
CA VAL A 220 -8.54 -11.04 -7.27
C VAL A 220 -8.46 -9.52 -7.16
N ALA A 221 -8.85 -8.81 -8.22
CA ALA A 221 -9.03 -7.36 -8.15
C ALA A 221 -10.40 -7.04 -7.55
N THR A 222 -10.44 -6.19 -6.51
CA THR A 222 -11.67 -5.74 -5.88
C THR A 222 -11.74 -4.22 -5.83
N ARG A 223 -12.95 -3.68 -6.01
CA ARG A 223 -13.19 -2.24 -5.97
C ARG A 223 -13.44 -1.77 -4.54
N GLN A 224 -12.73 -0.74 -4.14
CA GLN A 224 -12.86 -0.08 -2.85
C GLN A 224 -13.44 1.32 -3.01
N GLN A 225 -14.17 1.79 -2.00
CA GLN A 225 -14.81 3.09 -1.98
C GLN A 225 -14.29 3.90 -0.81
N VAL A 226 -14.09 5.20 -0.99
CA VAL A 226 -13.49 6.09 -0.01
C VAL A 226 -14.27 7.39 0.02
N LEU A 227 -14.56 7.89 1.22
CA LEU A 227 -15.28 9.15 1.44
C LEU A 227 -14.39 10.16 2.14
N TYR A 228 -14.52 11.42 1.73
CA TYR A 228 -13.88 12.56 2.38
C TYR A 228 -14.97 13.51 2.91
N PHE A 229 -14.90 13.81 4.18
CA PHE A 229 -15.87 14.64 4.87
C PHE A 229 -15.29 16.02 5.16
N ARG A 230 -16.10 17.07 4.95
CA ARG A 230 -15.71 18.46 5.23
C ARG A 230 -16.62 19.05 6.32
N PRO A 231 -16.25 18.92 7.60
CA PRO A 231 -17.03 19.51 8.69
C PRO A 231 -16.97 21.04 8.63
N SER A 232 -18.00 21.70 9.17
CA SER A 232 -18.05 23.17 9.28
C SER A 232 -16.95 23.73 10.20
N ASP A 233 -16.60 23.00 11.27
CA ASP A 233 -15.40 23.27 12.08
C ASP A 233 -14.34 22.19 11.83
N PRO A 234 -13.30 22.46 11.03
CA PRO A 234 -12.21 21.53 10.77
C PRO A 234 -11.16 21.49 11.89
N ALA A 235 -11.17 22.42 12.85
CA ALA A 235 -10.11 22.56 13.83
C ALA A 235 -9.86 21.32 14.70
N PRO A 236 -10.88 20.55 15.14
CA PRO A 236 -10.66 19.31 15.86
C PRO A 236 -10.00 18.21 15.04
N PHE A 237 -10.17 18.23 13.72
CA PHE A 237 -9.76 17.16 12.79
C PHE A 237 -8.43 17.43 12.08
N ARG A 238 -7.69 18.47 12.48
CA ARG A 238 -6.40 18.79 11.89
C ARG A 238 -5.30 17.85 12.37
N ILE A 239 -4.25 17.76 11.59
CA ILE A 239 -2.98 17.10 11.95
C ILE A 239 -2.49 17.62 13.32
N GLY A 240 -2.07 16.71 14.19
CA GLY A 240 -1.67 17.01 15.57
C GLY A 240 -2.81 16.97 16.61
N ARG A 241 -4.07 16.88 16.16
CA ARG A 241 -5.25 16.68 17.03
C ARG A 241 -6.03 15.42 16.71
N PHE A 242 -6.18 15.11 15.42
CA PHE A 242 -6.88 13.94 14.93
C PHE A 242 -5.86 12.92 14.44
N PRO A 243 -5.64 11.82 15.15
CA PRO A 243 -4.71 10.77 14.69
C PRO A 243 -5.31 9.99 13.53
N VAL A 244 -4.48 9.28 12.77
CA VAL A 244 -5.00 8.19 11.95
C VAL A 244 -5.63 7.15 12.86
N PHE A 245 -6.72 6.55 12.43
CA PHE A 245 -7.40 5.56 13.25
C PHE A 245 -7.74 4.28 12.50
N ILE A 246 -7.81 3.20 13.26
CA ILE A 246 -8.31 1.91 12.85
C ILE A 246 -9.33 1.45 13.88
N PHE A 247 -10.51 1.12 13.42
CA PHE A 247 -11.55 0.52 14.22
C PHE A 247 -11.77 -0.91 13.73
N LYS A 248 -11.42 -1.88 14.54
CA LYS A 248 -11.54 -3.30 14.22
C LYS A 248 -12.66 -3.90 15.05
N GLY A 249 -13.85 -4.01 14.46
CA GLY A 249 -14.99 -4.68 15.08
C GLY A 249 -14.89 -6.20 15.07
N SER A 250 -15.76 -6.86 15.82
CA SER A 250 -15.83 -8.32 15.95
C SER A 250 -16.89 -8.99 15.07
N GLY A 251 -17.78 -8.20 14.45
CA GLY A 251 -18.90 -8.66 13.62
C GLY A 251 -18.87 -8.08 12.21
N GLU A 252 -19.74 -8.57 11.34
CA GLU A 252 -19.85 -8.09 9.95
C GLU A 252 -20.27 -6.61 9.89
N ASP A 253 -21.17 -6.17 10.75
CA ASP A 253 -21.65 -4.79 10.80
C ASP A 253 -20.65 -3.82 11.44
N GLU A 254 -19.77 -4.30 12.32
CA GLU A 254 -18.68 -3.55 12.94
C GLU A 254 -17.34 -3.78 12.24
N ALA A 255 -17.38 -4.08 10.97
CA ALA A 255 -16.20 -4.36 10.16
C ALA A 255 -15.10 -3.29 10.34
N PHE A 256 -13.99 -3.54 9.77
CA PHE A 256 -12.81 -2.72 9.84
C PHE A 256 -13.02 -1.34 9.18
N PHE A 257 -13.11 -0.28 9.99
CA PHE A 257 -13.10 1.11 9.52
C PHE A 257 -11.74 1.76 9.77
N TYR A 258 -11.39 2.70 8.93
CA TYR A 258 -10.18 3.50 9.10
C TYR A 258 -10.40 4.92 8.63
N GLY A 259 -9.58 5.83 9.15
CA GLY A 259 -9.61 7.21 8.67
C GLY A 259 -8.36 7.98 9.05
N MET A 260 -8.29 9.19 8.53
CA MET A 260 -7.15 10.08 8.70
C MET A 260 -7.57 11.53 8.56
N PRO A 261 -6.81 12.48 9.17
CA PRO A 261 -7.06 13.90 9.04
C PRO A 261 -7.02 14.37 7.59
N GLY A 262 -7.65 15.50 7.30
CA GLY A 262 -7.55 16.15 6.01
C GLY A 262 -6.10 16.54 5.68
N PHE A 263 -5.72 16.36 4.42
CA PHE A 263 -4.35 16.59 3.95
C PHE A 263 -4.36 17.10 2.51
N LEU A 264 -3.50 18.08 2.19
CA LEU A 264 -3.38 18.68 0.85
C LEU A 264 -4.72 19.18 0.27
N GLY A 265 -5.54 19.79 1.13
CA GLY A 265 -6.83 20.36 0.70
C GLY A 265 -8.00 19.36 0.65
N THR A 266 -7.75 18.07 0.88
CA THR A 266 -8.83 17.07 1.00
C THR A 266 -9.52 17.17 2.35
N GLY A 267 -10.79 16.71 2.41
CA GLY A 267 -11.50 16.50 3.66
C GLY A 267 -10.94 15.36 4.51
N ILE A 268 -11.61 15.09 5.64
CA ILE A 268 -11.28 13.96 6.53
C ILE A 268 -11.66 12.67 5.83
N LYS A 269 -10.67 11.80 5.60
CA LYS A 269 -10.87 10.53 4.94
C LYS A 269 -11.41 9.50 5.90
N VAL A 270 -12.52 8.85 5.54
CA VAL A 270 -13.06 7.69 6.26
C VAL A 270 -13.53 6.65 5.28
N ALA A 271 -13.19 5.40 5.53
CA ALA A 271 -13.60 4.29 4.69
C ALA A 271 -13.72 2.99 5.49
N ARG A 272 -14.51 2.06 4.98
CA ARG A 272 -14.54 0.67 5.42
C ARG A 272 -13.47 -0.11 4.67
N HIS A 273 -12.65 -0.86 5.40
CA HIS A 273 -11.73 -1.82 4.83
C HIS A 273 -12.41 -3.18 4.77
N PHE A 274 -12.64 -3.70 3.58
CA PHE A 274 -13.27 -5.00 3.37
C PHE A 274 -12.81 -5.57 2.03
N VAL A 275 -13.03 -6.86 1.82
CA VAL A 275 -12.89 -7.44 0.50
C VAL A 275 -14.12 -7.01 -0.31
N GLY A 276 -13.96 -5.98 -1.12
CA GLY A 276 -15.03 -5.44 -1.98
C GLY A 276 -15.44 -6.43 -3.08
N PRO A 277 -16.43 -6.06 -3.89
CA PRO A 277 -16.83 -6.91 -5.01
C PRO A 277 -15.66 -7.08 -5.99
N GLU A 278 -15.51 -8.31 -6.50
CA GLU A 278 -14.60 -8.59 -7.60
C GLU A 278 -14.92 -7.70 -8.80
N THR A 279 -13.89 -7.18 -9.43
CA THR A 279 -14.03 -6.28 -10.58
C THR A 279 -12.94 -6.56 -11.60
N ASP A 280 -13.27 -6.35 -12.87
CA ASP A 280 -12.26 -6.24 -13.91
C ASP A 280 -11.56 -4.89 -13.78
N PRO A 281 -10.22 -4.84 -13.65
CA PRO A 281 -9.49 -3.59 -13.52
C PRO A 281 -9.62 -2.67 -14.74
N ASP A 282 -10.01 -3.18 -15.91
CA ASP A 282 -10.25 -2.39 -17.11
C ASP A 282 -11.64 -1.73 -17.12
N VAL A 283 -12.56 -2.19 -16.27
CA VAL A 283 -13.90 -1.58 -16.14
C VAL A 283 -13.82 -0.35 -15.24
N GLU A 284 -14.25 0.78 -15.77
CA GLU A 284 -14.18 2.09 -15.11
C GLU A 284 -15.46 2.49 -14.40
N ASP A 285 -15.90 1.73 -13.43
CA ASP A 285 -16.92 2.24 -12.51
C ASP A 285 -16.27 2.97 -11.32
N ARG A 286 -16.36 4.30 -11.34
CA ARG A 286 -15.84 5.22 -10.32
C ARG A 286 -16.93 5.74 -9.38
N THR A 287 -18.13 5.22 -9.49
CA THR A 287 -19.24 5.63 -8.64
C THR A 287 -19.09 5.06 -7.23
N VAL A 288 -19.44 5.86 -6.25
CA VAL A 288 -19.57 5.43 -4.86
C VAL A 288 -21.05 5.24 -4.58
N ALA A 289 -21.44 4.07 -4.11
CA ALA A 289 -22.83 3.73 -3.87
C ALA A 289 -23.41 4.48 -2.65
N ASP A 290 -24.65 4.97 -2.75
CA ASP A 290 -25.34 5.63 -1.63
C ASP A 290 -25.42 4.73 -0.38
N ALA A 291 -25.67 3.43 -0.59
CA ALA A 291 -25.67 2.45 0.50
C ALA A 291 -24.33 2.40 1.25
N TYR A 292 -23.19 2.54 0.53
CA TYR A 292 -21.88 2.61 1.16
C TYR A 292 -21.71 3.90 1.96
N CYS A 293 -22.21 5.03 1.44
CA CYS A 293 -22.20 6.30 2.16
C CYS A 293 -22.96 6.18 3.50
N GLU A 294 -24.11 5.51 3.50
CA GLU A 294 -24.89 5.29 4.73
C GLU A 294 -24.22 4.34 5.73
N ILE A 295 -23.52 3.31 5.26
CA ILE A 295 -22.70 2.44 6.12
C ILE A 295 -21.63 3.28 6.86
N VAL A 296 -20.89 4.12 6.12
CA VAL A 296 -19.85 4.97 6.73
C VAL A 296 -20.49 6.03 7.66
N ARG A 297 -21.61 6.62 7.28
CA ARG A 297 -22.34 7.55 8.16
C ARG A 297 -22.87 6.87 9.43
N GLY A 298 -23.28 5.61 9.34
CA GLY A 298 -23.65 4.81 10.51
C GLY A 298 -22.50 4.67 11.49
N PHE A 299 -21.32 4.30 10.99
CA PHE A 299 -20.10 4.26 11.79
C PHE A 299 -19.78 5.63 12.42
N LEU A 300 -19.85 6.71 11.65
CA LEU A 300 -19.58 8.06 12.15
C LEU A 300 -20.55 8.49 13.25
N ARG A 301 -21.85 8.18 13.12
CA ARG A 301 -22.86 8.49 14.17
C ARG A 301 -22.47 7.86 15.51
N ASN A 302 -21.95 6.67 15.49
CA ASN A 302 -21.58 5.92 16.70
C ASN A 302 -20.23 6.32 17.27
N HIS A 303 -19.25 6.60 16.41
CA HIS A 303 -17.84 6.69 16.84
C HIS A 303 -17.19 8.05 16.62
N ILE A 304 -17.68 8.88 15.69
CA ILE A 304 -17.17 10.24 15.44
C ILE A 304 -18.37 11.15 15.11
N PRO A 305 -19.27 11.41 16.09
CA PRO A 305 -20.55 12.08 15.85
C PRO A 305 -20.41 13.44 15.15
N ALA A 306 -19.33 14.17 15.42
CA ALA A 306 -19.07 15.48 14.81
C ALA A 306 -18.84 15.41 13.29
N LEU A 307 -18.54 14.24 12.71
CA LEU A 307 -18.44 14.04 11.27
C LEU A 307 -19.72 13.48 10.64
N ALA A 308 -20.63 12.91 11.40
CA ALA A 308 -21.79 12.18 10.88
C ALA A 308 -22.68 13.03 9.96
N GLY A 309 -22.86 14.31 10.28
CA GLY A 309 -23.63 15.28 9.49
C GLY A 309 -22.81 16.09 8.50
N ALA A 310 -21.49 15.91 8.45
CA ALA A 310 -20.63 16.66 7.54
C ALA A 310 -20.92 16.30 6.07
N PRO A 311 -20.89 17.28 5.14
CA PRO A 311 -20.99 16.98 3.72
C PRO A 311 -19.84 16.11 3.25
N ILE A 312 -20.13 15.20 2.32
CA ILE A 312 -19.12 14.46 1.57
C ILE A 312 -18.59 15.43 0.50
N ASP A 313 -17.32 15.77 0.63
CA ASP A 313 -16.65 16.76 -0.22
C ASP A 313 -16.04 16.10 -1.47
N LEU A 314 -15.56 14.87 -1.31
CA LEU A 314 -14.94 14.09 -2.37
C LEU A 314 -15.21 12.60 -2.15
N THR A 315 -15.39 11.89 -3.24
CA THR A 315 -15.42 10.42 -3.26
C THR A 315 -14.32 9.90 -4.17
N GLU A 316 -13.70 8.81 -3.77
CA GLU A 316 -12.71 8.12 -4.59
C GLU A 316 -13.00 6.62 -4.62
N THR A 317 -12.59 5.96 -5.69
CA THR A 317 -12.50 4.51 -5.76
C THR A 317 -11.06 4.10 -6.00
N CYS A 318 -10.68 2.95 -5.48
CA CYS A 318 -9.39 2.35 -5.79
C CYS A 318 -9.53 0.83 -5.90
N LEU A 319 -8.50 0.18 -6.43
CA LEU A 319 -8.48 -1.27 -6.55
C LEU A 319 -7.58 -1.86 -5.45
N TYR A 320 -8.06 -2.94 -4.81
CA TYR A 320 -7.17 -3.87 -4.13
C TYR A 320 -6.88 -5.04 -5.05
N THR A 321 -5.72 -5.64 -4.90
CA THR A 321 -5.38 -6.94 -5.46
C THR A 321 -5.21 -7.87 -4.26
N VAL A 322 -6.15 -8.79 -4.10
CA VAL A 322 -6.29 -9.59 -2.88
C VAL A 322 -5.85 -11.03 -3.15
N ALA A 323 -4.97 -11.55 -2.30
CA ALA A 323 -4.67 -12.97 -2.20
C ALA A 323 -5.66 -13.63 -1.24
N PRO A 324 -5.99 -14.93 -1.36
CA PRO A 324 -6.97 -15.61 -0.51
C PRO A 324 -6.69 -15.54 0.99
N ASP A 325 -5.42 -15.52 1.36
CA ASP A 325 -4.91 -15.39 2.73
C ASP A 325 -4.56 -13.96 3.14
N GLU A 326 -4.86 -12.98 2.30
CA GLU A 326 -4.54 -11.55 2.45
C GLU A 326 -3.05 -11.25 2.64
N HIS A 327 -2.16 -12.23 2.51
CA HIS A 327 -0.72 -12.01 2.53
C HIS A 327 -0.20 -11.41 1.21
N PHE A 328 0.98 -10.83 1.28
CA PHE A 328 1.67 -10.31 0.11
C PHE A 328 2.15 -11.45 -0.79
N LEU A 329 2.34 -11.11 -2.06
CA LEU A 329 3.03 -11.98 -3.01
C LEU A 329 4.29 -11.26 -3.49
N VAL A 330 5.45 -11.80 -3.16
CA VAL A 330 6.76 -11.37 -3.66
C VAL A 330 7.62 -12.60 -3.83
N ASP A 331 7.83 -13.04 -5.06
CA ASP A 331 8.60 -14.27 -5.33
C ASP A 331 9.07 -14.32 -6.78
N PHE A 332 9.98 -15.23 -7.06
CA PHE A 332 10.29 -15.62 -8.43
C PHE A 332 9.16 -16.47 -9.02
N LEU A 333 8.89 -16.28 -10.31
CA LEU A 333 7.94 -17.13 -11.01
C LEU A 333 8.45 -18.58 -11.03
N PRO A 334 7.63 -19.58 -10.69
CA PRO A 334 8.07 -20.99 -10.69
C PRO A 334 8.77 -21.40 -11.99
N GLY A 335 9.97 -21.95 -11.85
CA GLY A 335 10.81 -22.34 -12.98
C GLY A 335 11.55 -21.21 -13.70
N ARG A 336 11.43 -19.93 -13.23
CA ARG A 336 12.03 -18.74 -13.87
C ARG A 336 12.67 -17.83 -12.82
N SER A 337 13.95 -18.05 -12.53
CA SER A 337 14.72 -17.18 -11.62
C SER A 337 15.01 -15.77 -12.16
N ASP A 338 14.63 -15.49 -13.39
CA ASP A 338 14.77 -14.22 -14.09
C ASP A 338 13.47 -13.39 -14.12
N VAL A 339 12.35 -13.94 -13.59
CA VAL A 339 11.06 -13.25 -13.50
C VAL A 339 10.61 -13.16 -12.05
N ILE A 340 10.47 -11.92 -11.56
CA ILE A 340 9.99 -11.60 -10.21
C ILE A 340 8.55 -11.09 -10.31
N VAL A 341 7.67 -11.64 -9.49
CA VAL A 341 6.28 -11.19 -9.38
C VAL A 341 6.09 -10.54 -8.02
N ALA A 342 5.58 -9.31 -8.00
CA ALA A 342 5.31 -8.60 -6.77
C ALA A 342 3.92 -8.00 -6.76
N SER A 343 3.05 -8.56 -5.93
CA SER A 343 1.71 -8.07 -5.61
C SER A 343 1.53 -7.94 -4.10
N PRO A 344 2.34 -7.11 -3.42
CA PRO A 344 2.23 -6.88 -1.99
C PRO A 344 1.09 -5.89 -1.71
N CYS A 345 -0.14 -6.34 -1.87
CA CYS A 345 -1.33 -5.52 -1.90
C CYS A 345 -2.28 -5.84 -0.75
N SER A 346 -3.32 -6.63 -0.99
CA SER A 346 -4.37 -7.03 -0.04
C SER A 346 -4.86 -5.89 0.87
N GLY A 347 -4.90 -4.65 0.31
CA GLY A 347 -5.38 -3.44 0.99
C GLY A 347 -4.41 -2.78 1.99
N HIS A 348 -3.24 -3.36 2.27
CA HIS A 348 -2.33 -2.79 3.29
C HIS A 348 -0.86 -2.63 2.87
N GLY A 349 -0.52 -2.85 1.60
CA GLY A 349 0.85 -2.91 1.11
C GLY A 349 1.58 -1.57 0.95
N PHE A 350 0.88 -0.45 0.68
CA PHE A 350 1.52 0.82 0.30
C PHE A 350 2.64 1.26 1.26
N LYS A 351 2.42 1.16 2.57
CA LYS A 351 3.39 1.57 3.60
C LYS A 351 4.70 0.79 3.56
N PHE A 352 4.71 -0.38 2.93
CA PHE A 352 5.90 -1.21 2.73
C PHE A 352 6.62 -0.93 1.41
N SER A 353 6.10 -0.07 0.53
CA SER A 353 6.60 0.00 -0.86
C SER A 353 8.10 0.33 -0.96
N CYS A 354 8.63 1.24 -0.13
CA CYS A 354 10.07 1.54 -0.14
C CYS A 354 10.92 0.32 0.27
N LEU A 355 10.47 -0.45 1.25
CA LEU A 355 11.11 -1.69 1.68
C LEU A 355 11.00 -2.77 0.60
N ILE A 356 9.82 -2.96 0.03
CA ILE A 356 9.59 -3.91 -1.07
C ILE A 356 10.45 -3.54 -2.29
N GLY A 357 10.57 -2.24 -2.61
CA GLY A 357 11.45 -1.78 -3.68
C GLY A 357 12.91 -2.20 -3.46
N GLN A 358 13.40 -2.17 -2.22
CA GLN A 358 14.73 -2.67 -1.85
C GLN A 358 14.82 -4.18 -2.07
N VAL A 359 13.84 -4.94 -1.58
CA VAL A 359 13.77 -6.41 -1.77
C VAL A 359 13.78 -6.76 -3.25
N LEU A 360 12.97 -6.08 -4.07
CA LEU A 360 12.92 -6.32 -5.52
C LEU A 360 14.24 -6.01 -6.20
N ALA A 361 14.94 -4.96 -5.79
CA ALA A 361 16.27 -4.64 -6.31
C ALA A 361 17.31 -5.69 -5.88
N ASP A 362 17.25 -6.21 -4.65
CA ASP A 362 18.11 -7.28 -4.16
C ASP A 362 17.89 -8.57 -4.98
N MET A 363 16.62 -8.97 -5.17
CA MET A 363 16.25 -10.13 -5.98
C MET A 363 16.74 -10.00 -7.44
N ALA A 364 16.62 -8.81 -8.02
CA ALA A 364 17.00 -8.57 -9.41
C ALA A 364 18.52 -8.60 -9.63
N THR A 365 19.32 -8.15 -8.66
CA THR A 365 20.77 -8.03 -8.79
C THR A 365 21.54 -9.20 -8.20
N GLY A 366 20.88 -10.14 -7.53
CA GLY A 366 21.56 -11.21 -6.79
C GLY A 366 22.36 -10.68 -5.60
N GLY A 367 21.98 -9.54 -5.03
CA GLY A 367 22.62 -8.91 -3.88
C GLY A 367 22.44 -9.69 -2.57
N PRO A 368 23.06 -9.25 -1.47
CA PRO A 368 23.07 -9.96 -0.19
C PRO A 368 21.67 -10.28 0.37
N GLY A 369 20.63 -9.53 -0.02
CA GLY A 369 19.23 -9.85 0.28
C GLY A 369 18.67 -11.04 -0.48
N HIS A 370 19.38 -11.52 -1.51
CA HIS A 370 18.99 -12.73 -2.23
C HIS A 370 19.29 -13.99 -1.41
N GLU A 371 20.31 -13.95 -0.59
CA GLU A 371 20.73 -15.10 0.21
C GLU A 371 20.38 -15.04 1.69
N ARG A 372 19.92 -14.00 2.27
CA ARG A 372 19.58 -13.85 3.71
C ARG A 372 20.01 -12.48 4.27
N GLY A 373 19.38 -11.43 3.84
CA GLY A 373 19.32 -10.25 4.71
C GLY A 373 18.29 -10.49 5.83
N GLU A 374 18.24 -9.63 6.81
CA GLU A 374 17.21 -9.61 7.86
C GLU A 374 15.74 -9.59 7.34
N LEU A 375 15.57 -9.55 6.02
CA LEU A 375 14.33 -9.62 5.25
C LEU A 375 14.23 -10.95 4.50
N ASP A 376 14.38 -12.07 5.19
CA ASP A 376 13.90 -13.34 4.64
C ASP A 376 12.44 -13.12 4.24
N LEU A 377 12.19 -13.21 2.92
CA LEU A 377 10.83 -13.17 2.40
C LEU A 377 9.99 -14.14 3.22
N LEU A 378 9.00 -13.62 3.92
CA LEU A 378 8.16 -14.44 4.76
C LEU A 378 7.69 -15.64 3.93
N PRO A 379 7.72 -16.87 4.45
CA PRO A 379 7.20 -18.02 3.72
C PRO A 379 5.80 -17.78 3.15
N ALA A 380 4.99 -16.99 3.87
CA ALA A 380 3.65 -16.56 3.46
C ALA A 380 3.63 -15.64 2.22
N TRP A 381 4.77 -15.10 1.77
CA TRP A 381 4.84 -14.24 0.58
C TRP A 381 5.21 -15.01 -0.69
N LYS A 382 5.61 -16.26 -0.56
CA LYS A 382 6.04 -17.09 -1.68
C LYS A 382 4.86 -17.61 -2.51
N LEU A 383 5.11 -17.84 -3.80
CA LEU A 383 4.15 -18.45 -4.71
C LEU A 383 3.84 -19.92 -4.35
N ALA A 384 4.81 -20.63 -3.77
CA ALA A 384 4.67 -22.00 -3.30
C ALA A 384 4.41 -22.07 -1.78
N ARG A 385 3.45 -21.28 -1.27
CA ARG A 385 3.04 -21.30 0.14
C ARG A 385 1.90 -22.27 0.38
N PRO A 386 1.80 -22.88 1.59
CA PRO A 386 0.63 -23.68 1.95
C PRO A 386 -0.64 -22.82 1.86
N SER A 387 -1.69 -23.39 1.31
CA SER A 387 -3.04 -22.81 1.25
C SER A 387 -3.68 -22.73 2.64
#